data_a7a39930158ae88b367b4b878b5731d7
#
_entry.id   a7a39930158ae88b367b4b878b5731d7
#
_cell.length_a   1.000
_cell.length_b   1.000
_cell.length_c   1.000
_cell.angle_alpha   90.00
_cell.angle_beta   90.00
_cell.angle_gamma   90.00
#
_symmetry.space_group_name_H-M   'P 1'
#
loop_
_entity.id
_entity.type
_entity.pdbx_description
1 polymer ?
#
loop_
_entity_poly.entity_id
_entity_poly.type
_entity_poly.pdbx_seq_one_letter_code
_entity_poly.pdbx_strand_id
1 'polypeptide(L)'
;MIPGTLLGMALMLGLGACGKPTEAEPIQLDGRVLATFFPLESMATAIAGDAVEVLCPLPEGADPQFHKPTRAELALYQRANLVLTNGAGFERWLASASLPPSRVVDTASNFTEPLIEHTGMTHSHGFEGDHSHAGTDGHYWLDPLLAREQARRCAETMSSAFPEHAAAFAAGLAQLEADLDGLHERFATAIPQGTRLIASHPAYDYLARRYGWEVHSLDLDPEAPLSEEQFAELERLNGSLEPALILWESEALPATRESLESRLDLRSVVFSPAENPSAAQRAQGATFPDILAANLKALEAALGEK
;
A
#
# COMPACT_ATOMS: atom_id res chain seq x y z
N MET A 1 -67.39 -65.92 21.42
CA MET A 1 -67.72 -64.50 21.57
C MET A 1 -66.53 -63.80 22.21
N ILE A 2 -65.69 -63.13 21.42
CA ILE A 2 -64.53 -62.37 21.90
C ILE A 2 -64.68 -60.98 21.29
N PRO A 3 -64.67 -59.88 22.11
CA PRO A 3 -64.75 -58.53 21.59
C PRO A 3 -63.36 -58.07 21.19
N GLY A 4 -63.25 -57.48 19.98
CA GLY A 4 -62.03 -56.86 19.46
C GLY A 4 -61.77 -55.52 20.05
N THR A 5 -60.54 -55.30 20.47
CA THR A 5 -60.03 -54.02 20.98
C THR A 5 -59.47 -53.21 19.81
N LEU A 6 -60.02 -52.06 19.49
CA LEU A 6 -59.52 -51.06 18.56
C LEU A 6 -58.39 -50.29 19.25
N LEU A 7 -57.17 -50.39 18.69
CA LEU A 7 -56.01 -49.62 19.09
C LEU A 7 -55.95 -48.32 18.25
N GLY A 8 -56.30 -47.19 18.87
CA GLY A 8 -56.21 -45.87 18.27
C GLY A 8 -54.76 -45.39 18.25
N MET A 9 -54.23 -45.18 17.05
CA MET A 9 -52.90 -44.61 16.81
C MET A 9 -53.00 -43.07 16.80
N ALA A 10 -52.56 -42.45 17.89
CA ALA A 10 -52.46 -40.99 17.96
C ALA A 10 -51.22 -40.49 17.19
N LEU A 11 -51.48 -39.76 16.12
CA LEU A 11 -50.47 -39.09 15.31
C LEU A 11 -50.07 -37.78 16.02
N MET A 12 -48.90 -37.77 16.66
CA MET A 12 -48.31 -36.56 17.24
C MET A 12 -47.69 -35.73 16.10
N LEU A 13 -48.37 -34.66 15.68
CA LEU A 13 -47.78 -33.61 14.87
C LEU A 13 -46.82 -32.77 15.74
N GLY A 14 -45.50 -33.02 15.54
CA GLY A 14 -44.45 -32.17 16.09
C GLY A 14 -44.49 -30.78 15.43
N LEU A 15 -44.98 -29.75 16.12
CA LEU A 15 -44.81 -28.37 15.76
C LEU A 15 -43.31 -28.03 15.86
N GLY A 16 -42.61 -27.98 14.70
CA GLY A 16 -41.25 -27.44 14.61
C GLY A 16 -41.27 -25.96 15.07
N ALA A 17 -40.66 -25.70 16.22
CA ALA A 17 -40.38 -24.36 16.66
C ALA A 17 -39.42 -23.69 15.65
N CYS A 18 -39.94 -22.78 14.82
CA CYS A 18 -39.10 -21.80 14.11
C CYS A 18 -38.41 -20.97 15.18
N GLY A 19 -37.12 -21.31 15.44
CA GLY A 19 -36.24 -20.45 16.23
C GLY A 19 -36.19 -19.07 15.53
N LYS A 20 -36.47 -18.01 16.26
CA LYS A 20 -36.22 -16.65 15.78
C LYS A 20 -34.75 -16.59 15.36
N PRO A 21 -34.40 -15.93 14.23
CA PRO A 21 -33.01 -15.67 13.92
C PRO A 21 -32.42 -14.92 15.12
N THR A 22 -31.35 -15.48 15.67
CA THR A 22 -30.56 -14.83 16.71
C THR A 22 -30.05 -13.53 16.09
N GLU A 23 -30.52 -12.38 16.55
CA GLU A 23 -29.93 -11.11 16.19
C GLU A 23 -28.42 -11.22 16.53
N ALA A 24 -27.58 -11.01 15.52
CA ALA A 24 -26.15 -10.98 15.75
C ALA A 24 -25.85 -9.87 16.76
N GLU A 25 -25.12 -10.21 17.82
CA GLU A 25 -24.72 -9.18 18.79
C GLU A 25 -24.00 -8.04 18.06
N PRO A 26 -24.28 -6.78 18.42
CA PRO A 26 -23.63 -5.65 17.78
C PRO A 26 -22.11 -5.76 18.00
N ILE A 27 -21.32 -5.59 16.92
CA ILE A 27 -19.87 -5.59 16.99
C ILE A 27 -19.43 -4.42 17.87
N GLN A 28 -18.74 -4.73 18.97
CA GLN A 28 -18.16 -3.72 19.83
C GLN A 28 -16.94 -3.11 19.12
N LEU A 29 -16.94 -1.79 18.94
CA LEU A 29 -15.82 -1.06 18.35
C LEU A 29 -14.70 -0.87 19.39
N ASP A 30 -13.46 -0.94 18.92
CA ASP A 30 -12.26 -0.93 19.79
C ASP A 30 -11.68 0.48 20.01
N GLY A 31 -12.28 1.53 19.45
CA GLY A 31 -11.77 2.91 19.54
C GLY A 31 -10.52 3.15 18.69
N ARG A 32 -10.33 2.41 17.59
CA ARG A 32 -9.08 2.37 16.80
C ARG A 32 -9.30 2.77 15.36
N VAL A 33 -8.20 3.23 14.73
CA VAL A 33 -8.06 3.38 13.28
C VAL A 33 -7.18 2.24 12.78
N LEU A 34 -7.61 1.55 11.74
CA LEU A 34 -6.78 0.59 11.03
C LEU A 34 -6.42 1.10 9.64
N ALA A 35 -5.15 0.98 9.29
CA ALA A 35 -4.64 1.23 7.94
C ALA A 35 -4.35 -0.11 7.25
N THR A 36 -4.48 -0.15 5.93
CA THR A 36 -4.25 -1.37 5.15
C THR A 36 -2.78 -1.61 4.83
N PHE A 37 -1.95 -0.56 4.86
CA PHE A 37 -0.51 -0.65 4.64
C PHE A 37 0.24 0.53 5.28
N PHE A 38 1.57 0.45 5.31
CA PHE A 38 2.40 1.33 6.11
C PHE A 38 2.31 2.83 5.78
N PRO A 39 2.30 3.32 4.53
CA PRO A 39 2.15 4.76 4.27
C PRO A 39 0.93 5.37 4.95
N LEU A 40 -0.22 4.69 4.90
CA LEU A 40 -1.44 5.15 5.57
C LEU A 40 -1.34 5.03 7.10
N GLU A 41 -0.74 3.94 7.62
CA GLU A 41 -0.45 3.81 9.06
C GLU A 41 0.41 4.97 9.55
N SER A 42 1.50 5.29 8.84
CA SER A 42 2.42 6.36 9.18
C SER A 42 1.74 7.73 9.15
N MET A 43 0.99 8.03 8.08
CA MET A 43 0.25 9.28 7.96
C MET A 43 -0.81 9.42 9.05
N ALA A 44 -1.61 8.38 9.28
CA ALA A 44 -2.65 8.39 10.30
C ALA A 44 -2.06 8.49 11.72
N THR A 45 -0.92 7.85 11.99
CA THR A 45 -0.21 7.95 13.27
C THR A 45 0.31 9.36 13.50
N ALA A 46 0.90 10.01 12.49
CA ALA A 46 1.34 11.40 12.57
C ALA A 46 0.18 12.36 12.86
N ILE A 47 -0.99 12.11 12.25
CA ILE A 47 -2.21 12.88 12.48
C ILE A 47 -2.78 12.63 13.88
N ALA A 48 -2.83 11.36 14.31
CA ALA A 48 -3.42 10.95 15.58
C ALA A 48 -2.61 11.40 16.80
N GLY A 49 -1.28 11.42 16.69
CA GLY A 49 -0.41 11.50 17.87
C GLY A 49 -0.79 10.42 18.89
N ASP A 50 -0.96 10.81 20.14
CA ASP A 50 -1.39 9.90 21.22
C ASP A 50 -2.92 9.83 21.41
N ALA A 51 -3.69 10.52 20.58
CA ALA A 51 -5.14 10.66 20.80
C ALA A 51 -5.93 9.39 20.45
N VAL A 52 -5.52 8.65 19.41
CA VAL A 52 -6.17 7.42 18.94
C VAL A 52 -5.13 6.43 18.50
N GLU A 53 -5.31 5.16 18.86
CA GLU A 53 -4.42 4.07 18.42
C GLU A 53 -4.64 3.79 16.92
N VAL A 54 -3.53 3.79 16.15
CA VAL A 54 -3.50 3.43 14.73
C VAL A 54 -2.72 2.13 14.59
N LEU A 55 -3.24 1.18 13.83
CA LEU A 55 -2.61 -0.12 13.59
C LEU A 55 -2.66 -0.47 12.10
N CYS A 56 -1.63 -1.18 11.65
CA CYS A 56 -1.59 -1.85 10.35
C CYS A 56 -1.35 -3.36 10.58
N PRO A 57 -2.34 -4.22 10.35
CA PRO A 57 -2.18 -5.66 10.57
C PRO A 57 -1.48 -6.39 9.40
N LEU A 58 -1.01 -5.67 8.38
CA LEU A 58 -0.28 -6.27 7.27
C LEU A 58 1.01 -6.95 7.78
N PRO A 59 1.23 -8.25 7.51
CA PRO A 59 2.46 -8.93 7.90
C PRO A 59 3.70 -8.35 7.23
N GLU A 60 4.85 -8.47 7.89
CA GLU A 60 6.13 -8.08 7.31
C GLU A 60 6.39 -8.86 6.01
N GLY A 61 6.87 -8.15 4.98
CA GLY A 61 7.15 -8.71 3.66
C GLY A 61 5.92 -9.05 2.81
N ALA A 62 4.70 -8.84 3.30
CA ALA A 62 3.50 -9.03 2.49
C ALA A 62 3.28 -7.84 1.55
N ASP A 63 2.92 -8.14 0.31
CA ASP A 63 2.50 -7.16 -0.68
C ASP A 63 1.08 -6.65 -0.34
N PRO A 64 0.88 -5.35 -0.06
CA PRO A 64 -0.41 -4.83 0.36
C PRO A 64 -1.51 -4.94 -0.70
N GLN A 65 -1.17 -4.93 -1.99
CA GLN A 65 -2.12 -5.04 -3.09
C GLN A 65 -2.70 -6.46 -3.21
N PHE A 66 -1.84 -7.47 -3.00
CA PHE A 66 -2.17 -8.89 -3.22
C PHE A 66 -2.40 -9.68 -1.94
N HIS A 67 -2.09 -9.11 -0.77
CA HIS A 67 -2.30 -9.76 0.52
C HIS A 67 -3.74 -10.27 0.66
N LYS A 68 -3.89 -11.46 1.22
CA LYS A 68 -5.20 -12.06 1.53
C LYS A 68 -5.35 -12.13 3.05
N PRO A 69 -6.05 -11.18 3.67
CA PRO A 69 -6.16 -11.13 5.12
C PRO A 69 -6.71 -12.43 5.71
N THR A 70 -6.08 -12.88 6.78
CA THR A 70 -6.58 -14.00 7.60
C THR A 70 -7.88 -13.62 8.29
N ARG A 71 -8.58 -14.63 8.85
CA ARG A 71 -9.78 -14.38 9.67
C ARG A 71 -9.49 -13.49 10.88
N ALA A 72 -8.29 -13.61 11.46
CA ALA A 72 -7.88 -12.79 12.60
C ALA A 72 -7.70 -11.32 12.21
N GLU A 73 -7.03 -11.05 11.09
CA GLU A 73 -6.86 -9.69 10.53
C GLU A 73 -8.20 -9.09 10.13
N LEU A 74 -9.07 -9.85 9.45
CA LEU A 74 -10.43 -9.38 9.12
C LEU A 74 -11.24 -9.03 10.36
N ALA A 75 -11.09 -9.80 11.47
CA ALA A 75 -11.75 -9.50 12.73
C ALA A 75 -11.25 -8.20 13.37
N LEU A 76 -9.97 -7.82 13.16
CA LEU A 76 -9.46 -6.51 13.58
C LEU A 76 -10.12 -5.39 12.77
N TYR A 77 -10.12 -5.48 11.43
CA TYR A 77 -10.79 -4.51 10.57
C TYR A 77 -12.28 -4.35 10.88
N GLN A 78 -12.98 -5.46 11.19
CA GLN A 78 -14.41 -5.41 11.54
C GLN A 78 -14.71 -4.65 12.84
N ARG A 79 -13.78 -4.61 13.80
CA ARG A 79 -13.93 -3.90 15.09
C ARG A 79 -13.38 -2.49 15.07
N ALA A 80 -12.65 -2.09 14.04
CA ALA A 80 -12.14 -0.74 13.93
C ALA A 80 -13.26 0.30 13.79
N ASN A 81 -13.04 1.47 14.36
CA ASN A 81 -13.91 2.63 14.14
C ASN A 81 -13.78 3.15 12.71
N LEU A 82 -12.58 3.04 12.15
CA LEU A 82 -12.23 3.52 10.83
C LEU A 82 -11.20 2.57 10.19
N VAL A 83 -11.38 2.26 8.90
CA VAL A 83 -10.44 1.51 8.07
C VAL A 83 -10.00 2.41 6.94
N LEU A 84 -8.75 2.83 6.96
CA LEU A 84 -8.13 3.64 5.90
C LEU A 84 -7.57 2.71 4.84
N THR A 85 -8.02 2.89 3.62
CA THR A 85 -7.55 2.14 2.45
C THR A 85 -6.89 3.08 1.47
N ASN A 86 -5.92 2.58 0.71
CA ASN A 86 -5.33 3.34 -0.38
C ASN A 86 -6.44 3.80 -1.33
N GLY A 87 -7.31 2.88 -1.72
CA GLY A 87 -8.42 3.17 -2.62
C GLY A 87 -8.08 2.85 -4.07
N ALA A 88 -8.91 3.32 -5.00
CA ALA A 88 -8.77 3.07 -6.44
C ALA A 88 -8.63 1.57 -6.80
N GLY A 89 -9.14 0.67 -5.96
CA GLY A 89 -9.07 -0.78 -6.18
C GLY A 89 -7.74 -1.42 -5.84
N PHE A 90 -6.85 -0.71 -5.13
CA PHE A 90 -5.53 -1.20 -4.73
C PHE A 90 -5.62 -2.46 -3.88
N GLU A 91 -6.38 -2.43 -2.78
CA GLU A 91 -6.59 -3.58 -1.91
C GLU A 91 -7.59 -4.55 -2.52
N ARG A 92 -7.12 -5.52 -3.30
CA ARG A 92 -7.98 -6.46 -4.04
C ARG A 92 -8.89 -7.30 -3.14
N TRP A 93 -8.46 -7.57 -1.90
CA TRP A 93 -9.21 -8.36 -0.93
C TRP A 93 -10.51 -7.68 -0.45
N LEU A 94 -10.60 -6.35 -0.52
CA LEU A 94 -11.79 -5.61 -0.11
C LEU A 94 -13.05 -6.02 -0.86
N ALA A 95 -12.92 -6.40 -2.14
CA ALA A 95 -14.05 -6.85 -2.96
C ALA A 95 -14.75 -8.10 -2.39
N SER A 96 -14.04 -8.90 -1.58
CA SER A 96 -14.56 -10.12 -0.95
C SER A 96 -14.75 -10.00 0.56
N ALA A 97 -14.32 -8.88 1.17
CA ALA A 97 -14.40 -8.68 2.60
C ALA A 97 -15.77 -8.15 3.03
N SER A 98 -16.29 -8.69 4.12
CA SER A 98 -17.52 -8.17 4.75
C SER A 98 -17.16 -7.11 5.79
N LEU A 99 -16.90 -5.87 5.31
CA LEU A 99 -16.67 -4.71 6.16
C LEU A 99 -17.82 -3.72 6.01
N PRO A 100 -18.21 -3.00 7.09
CA PRO A 100 -19.22 -1.96 7.00
C PRO A 100 -18.75 -0.79 6.11
N PRO A 101 -19.43 -0.49 4.98
CA PRO A 101 -18.98 0.55 4.05
C PRO A 101 -18.81 1.94 4.69
N SER A 102 -19.61 2.24 5.72
CA SER A 102 -19.54 3.52 6.44
C SER A 102 -18.25 3.73 7.25
N ARG A 103 -17.43 2.69 7.41
CA ARG A 103 -16.17 2.73 8.15
C ARG A 103 -14.94 2.51 7.27
N VAL A 104 -15.14 2.13 6.01
CA VAL A 104 -14.06 1.97 5.02
C VAL A 104 -13.90 3.27 4.25
N VAL A 105 -12.71 3.82 4.25
CA VAL A 105 -12.38 5.10 3.64
C VAL A 105 -11.41 4.88 2.48
N ASP A 106 -11.86 5.20 1.29
CA ASP A 106 -10.99 5.37 0.13
C ASP A 106 -10.27 6.73 0.25
N THR A 107 -8.96 6.71 0.49
CA THR A 107 -8.18 7.93 0.71
C THR A 107 -7.85 8.67 -0.58
N ALA A 108 -8.03 8.04 -1.76
CA ALA A 108 -7.91 8.67 -3.07
C ALA A 108 -9.21 9.34 -3.55
N SER A 109 -10.34 9.16 -2.85
CA SER A 109 -11.66 9.61 -3.30
C SER A 109 -11.77 11.12 -3.57
N ASN A 110 -10.88 11.94 -3.02
CA ASN A 110 -10.85 13.39 -3.18
C ASN A 110 -9.83 13.87 -4.23
N PHE A 111 -9.12 12.97 -4.89
CA PHE A 111 -8.14 13.36 -5.91
C PHE A 111 -8.82 14.09 -7.07
N THR A 112 -8.25 15.22 -7.46
CA THR A 112 -8.67 15.99 -8.64
C THR A 112 -7.82 15.68 -9.86
N GLU A 113 -6.60 15.18 -9.65
CA GLU A 113 -5.72 14.74 -10.73
C GLU A 113 -6.14 13.33 -11.19
N PRO A 114 -6.09 13.05 -12.51
CA PRO A 114 -6.42 11.73 -13.02
C PRO A 114 -5.41 10.69 -12.51
N LEU A 115 -5.93 9.53 -12.13
CA LEU A 115 -5.11 8.36 -11.83
C LEU A 115 -4.43 7.83 -13.10
N ILE A 116 -3.29 7.18 -12.93
CA ILE A 116 -2.55 6.56 -14.03
C ILE A 116 -3.12 5.15 -14.25
N GLU A 117 -3.36 4.81 -15.52
CA GLU A 117 -3.87 3.51 -15.91
C GLU A 117 -2.80 2.74 -16.69
N HIS A 118 -2.51 1.52 -16.26
CA HIS A 118 -1.63 0.61 -16.96
C HIS A 118 -2.39 -0.38 -17.85
N THR A 119 -1.94 -0.56 -19.07
CA THR A 119 -2.52 -1.49 -20.06
C THR A 119 -1.99 -2.92 -19.96
N GLY A 120 -1.52 -3.30 -18.78
CA GLY A 120 -1.15 -4.68 -18.44
C GLY A 120 0.31 -5.05 -18.70
N MET A 121 1.10 -5.05 -17.63
CA MET A 121 2.28 -5.92 -17.52
C MET A 121 1.94 -7.08 -16.59
N THR A 122 2.28 -8.30 -16.97
CA THR A 122 2.09 -9.49 -16.13
C THR A 122 3.46 -9.90 -15.61
N HIS A 123 3.59 -10.08 -14.30
CA HIS A 123 4.83 -10.51 -13.69
C HIS A 123 4.63 -11.49 -12.53
N SER A 124 5.73 -12.03 -12.02
CA SER A 124 5.75 -13.03 -10.97
C SER A 124 6.75 -12.63 -9.89
N HIS A 125 6.28 -12.53 -8.65
CA HIS A 125 7.14 -12.37 -7.49
C HIS A 125 7.17 -13.66 -6.67
N GLY A 126 8.27 -14.40 -6.74
CA GLY A 126 8.58 -15.51 -5.86
C GLY A 126 7.43 -16.44 -5.52
N PHE A 127 7.07 -16.54 -4.25
CA PHE A 127 6.06 -17.47 -3.72
C PHE A 127 4.59 -17.09 -4.03
N GLU A 128 4.30 -15.85 -4.43
CA GLU A 128 2.92 -15.38 -4.63
C GLU A 128 2.38 -15.59 -6.05
N GLY A 129 3.22 -15.98 -7.01
CA GLY A 129 2.82 -16.36 -8.37
C GLY A 129 2.69 -15.17 -9.33
N ASP A 130 2.15 -15.45 -10.54
CA ASP A 130 1.99 -14.46 -11.61
C ASP A 130 0.84 -13.50 -11.30
N HIS A 131 1.10 -12.19 -11.37
CA HIS A 131 0.06 -11.17 -11.29
C HIS A 131 0.21 -10.12 -12.40
N SER A 132 -0.90 -9.43 -12.67
CA SER A 132 -0.96 -8.38 -13.68
C SER A 132 -1.21 -7.03 -13.02
N HIS A 133 -0.42 -6.03 -13.37
CA HIS A 133 -0.66 -4.62 -13.06
C HIS A 133 -1.51 -3.94 -14.14
N ALA A 134 -2.45 -4.66 -14.74
CA ALA A 134 -3.49 -4.03 -15.54
C ALA A 134 -4.48 -3.31 -14.63
N GLY A 135 -4.79 -2.06 -14.92
CA GLY A 135 -5.71 -1.23 -14.17
C GLY A 135 -5.04 0.02 -13.61
N THR A 136 -5.66 0.58 -12.60
CA THR A 136 -5.17 1.81 -11.98
C THR A 136 -3.86 1.57 -11.22
N ASP A 137 -2.84 2.38 -11.49
CA ASP A 137 -1.62 2.43 -10.69
C ASP A 137 -1.96 2.97 -9.29
N GLY A 138 -1.65 2.17 -8.28
CA GLY A 138 -1.94 2.52 -6.89
C GLY A 138 -0.85 3.32 -6.19
N HIS A 139 0.34 3.51 -6.78
CA HIS A 139 1.52 4.06 -6.10
C HIS A 139 1.53 5.59 -5.97
N TYR A 140 0.35 6.22 -5.99
CA TYR A 140 0.21 7.67 -5.92
C TYR A 140 0.68 8.29 -4.59
N TRP A 141 0.81 7.50 -3.52
CA TRP A 141 1.40 8.00 -2.27
C TRP A 141 2.87 8.40 -2.41
N LEU A 142 3.59 7.93 -3.44
CA LEU A 142 4.97 8.33 -3.70
C LEU A 142 5.08 9.78 -4.17
N ASP A 143 4.04 10.34 -4.78
CA ASP A 143 3.95 11.77 -5.06
C ASP A 143 3.61 12.54 -3.77
N PRO A 144 4.50 13.37 -3.21
CA PRO A 144 4.26 14.06 -1.93
C PRO A 144 2.99 14.91 -1.91
N LEU A 145 2.57 15.46 -3.06
CA LEU A 145 1.33 16.26 -3.12
C LEU A 145 0.08 15.38 -3.08
N LEU A 146 0.10 14.20 -3.73
CA LEU A 146 -1.01 13.24 -3.62
C LEU A 146 -1.04 12.59 -2.23
N ALA A 147 0.12 12.28 -1.62
CA ALA A 147 0.19 11.83 -0.23
C ALA A 147 -0.41 12.87 0.73
N ARG A 148 -0.18 14.16 0.48
CA ARG A 148 -0.81 15.24 1.24
C ARG A 148 -2.34 15.24 1.12
N GLU A 149 -2.88 15.00 -0.07
CA GLU A 149 -4.34 14.85 -0.25
C GLU A 149 -4.88 13.62 0.49
N GLN A 150 -4.14 12.49 0.49
CA GLN A 150 -4.50 11.32 1.31
C GLN A 150 -4.49 11.67 2.81
N ALA A 151 -3.47 12.35 3.30
CA ALA A 151 -3.36 12.79 4.70
C ALA A 151 -4.57 13.67 5.10
N ARG A 152 -4.98 14.60 4.23
CA ARG A 152 -6.19 15.42 4.42
C ARG A 152 -7.44 14.57 4.56
N ARG A 153 -7.60 13.58 3.68
CA ARG A 153 -8.74 12.68 3.73
C ARG A 153 -8.73 11.82 5.01
N CYS A 154 -7.55 11.35 5.45
CA CYS A 154 -7.41 10.67 6.74
C CYS A 154 -7.86 11.58 7.90
N ALA A 155 -7.35 12.81 7.99
CA ALA A 155 -7.67 13.74 9.06
C ALA A 155 -9.17 14.12 9.10
N GLU A 156 -9.78 14.35 7.94
CA GLU A 156 -11.23 14.63 7.82
C GLU A 156 -12.07 13.49 8.39
N THR A 157 -11.77 12.26 7.97
CA THR A 157 -12.56 11.09 8.40
C THR A 157 -12.28 10.71 9.84
N MET A 158 -11.04 10.84 10.32
CA MET A 158 -10.68 10.66 11.72
C MET A 158 -11.39 11.70 12.59
N SER A 159 -11.44 12.98 12.19
CA SER A 159 -12.16 14.03 12.92
C SER A 159 -13.67 13.77 12.97
N SER A 160 -14.23 13.15 11.94
CA SER A 160 -15.63 12.75 11.92
C SER A 160 -15.91 11.56 12.83
N ALA A 161 -14.98 10.60 12.91
CA ALA A 161 -15.12 9.41 13.74
C ALA A 161 -14.81 9.66 15.22
N PHE A 162 -13.96 10.64 15.53
CA PHE A 162 -13.49 11.01 16.87
C PHE A 162 -13.49 12.54 17.05
N PRO A 163 -14.66 13.17 17.09
CA PRO A 163 -14.78 14.63 17.07
C PRO A 163 -14.12 15.32 18.28
N GLU A 164 -14.00 14.61 19.42
CA GLU A 164 -13.29 15.09 20.61
C GLU A 164 -11.79 15.31 20.40
N HIS A 165 -11.19 14.68 19.38
CA HIS A 165 -9.78 14.78 19.04
C HIS A 165 -9.50 15.66 17.80
N ALA A 166 -10.51 16.28 17.21
CA ALA A 166 -10.39 17.02 15.94
C ALA A 166 -9.30 18.12 15.96
N ALA A 167 -9.13 18.81 17.10
CA ALA A 167 -8.08 19.82 17.23
C ALA A 167 -6.64 19.23 17.22
N ALA A 168 -6.46 18.05 17.83
CA ALA A 168 -5.19 17.34 17.80
C ALA A 168 -4.88 16.85 16.37
N PHE A 169 -5.88 16.29 15.68
CA PHE A 169 -5.74 15.83 14.29
C PHE A 169 -5.41 16.98 13.33
N ALA A 170 -6.02 18.15 13.52
CA ALA A 170 -5.70 19.34 12.73
C ALA A 170 -4.24 19.79 12.93
N ALA A 171 -3.71 19.72 14.15
CA ALA A 171 -2.32 20.04 14.44
C ALA A 171 -1.35 19.01 13.84
N GLY A 172 -1.64 17.70 13.99
CA GLY A 172 -0.84 16.63 13.38
C GLY A 172 -0.82 16.70 11.86
N LEU A 173 -1.98 16.95 11.24
CA LEU A 173 -2.07 17.17 9.79
C LEU A 173 -1.20 18.35 9.33
N ALA A 174 -1.27 19.49 10.02
CA ALA A 174 -0.49 20.67 9.63
C ALA A 174 1.03 20.40 9.64
N GLN A 175 1.52 19.62 10.60
CA GLN A 175 2.92 19.21 10.63
C GLN A 175 3.26 18.27 9.47
N LEU A 176 2.44 17.25 9.24
CA LEU A 176 2.63 16.28 8.15
C LEU A 176 2.59 16.97 6.78
N GLU A 177 1.68 17.92 6.58
CA GLU A 177 1.63 18.72 5.34
C GLU A 177 2.92 19.50 5.13
N ALA A 178 3.47 20.12 6.17
CA ALA A 178 4.73 20.84 6.07
C ALA A 178 5.91 19.92 5.70
N ASP A 179 5.95 18.70 6.25
CA ASP A 179 6.97 17.70 5.92
C ASP A 179 6.86 17.23 4.46
N LEU A 180 5.64 16.97 3.98
CA LEU A 180 5.38 16.55 2.59
C LEU A 180 5.62 17.69 1.58
N ASP A 181 5.26 18.93 1.91
CA ASP A 181 5.56 20.10 1.08
C ASP A 181 7.08 20.33 0.99
N GLY A 182 7.82 20.16 2.10
CA GLY A 182 9.28 20.21 2.10
C GLY A 182 9.92 19.11 1.25
N LEU A 183 9.36 17.90 1.25
CA LEU A 183 9.80 16.82 0.35
C LEU A 183 9.51 17.18 -1.11
N HIS A 184 8.33 17.70 -1.42
CA HIS A 184 7.98 18.15 -2.78
C HIS A 184 8.99 19.16 -3.31
N GLU A 185 9.31 20.19 -2.53
CA GLU A 185 10.27 21.23 -2.93
C GLU A 185 11.67 20.64 -3.19
N ARG A 186 12.10 19.70 -2.35
CA ARG A 186 13.38 19.02 -2.52
C ARG A 186 13.40 18.14 -3.76
N PHE A 187 12.39 17.33 -4.02
CA PHE A 187 12.29 16.53 -5.25
C PHE A 187 12.30 17.43 -6.50
N ALA A 188 11.57 18.54 -6.47
CA ALA A 188 11.50 19.47 -7.59
C ALA A 188 12.84 20.16 -7.92
N THR A 189 13.72 20.33 -6.92
CA THR A 189 14.98 21.05 -7.07
C THR A 189 16.21 20.16 -7.20
N ALA A 190 16.19 18.99 -6.58
CA ALA A 190 17.35 18.10 -6.49
C ALA A 190 17.55 17.25 -7.74
N ILE A 191 16.46 16.81 -8.37
CA ILE A 191 16.49 15.89 -9.50
C ILE A 191 16.08 16.64 -10.78
N PRO A 192 16.96 16.77 -11.78
CA PRO A 192 16.65 17.49 -13.01
C PRO A 192 15.47 16.87 -13.79
N GLN A 193 14.67 17.73 -14.44
CA GLN A 193 13.68 17.25 -15.40
C GLN A 193 14.37 16.54 -16.57
N GLY A 194 13.72 15.52 -17.11
CA GLY A 194 14.28 14.68 -18.17
C GLY A 194 15.33 13.67 -17.67
N THR A 195 15.52 13.53 -16.34
CA THR A 195 16.34 12.46 -15.79
C THR A 195 15.76 11.12 -16.22
N ARG A 196 16.62 10.28 -16.84
CA ARG A 196 16.24 8.96 -17.34
C ARG A 196 16.67 7.89 -16.36
N LEU A 197 15.74 7.01 -16.02
CA LEU A 197 15.90 5.99 -15.01
C LEU A 197 15.31 4.67 -15.52
N ILE A 198 15.93 3.57 -15.15
CA ILE A 198 15.28 2.26 -15.18
C ILE A 198 14.77 1.98 -13.77
N ALA A 199 13.68 1.25 -13.64
CA ALA A 199 13.15 0.82 -12.35
C ALA A 199 12.88 -0.69 -12.37
N SER A 200 13.19 -1.36 -11.27
CA SER A 200 12.92 -2.79 -11.10
C SER A 200 11.44 -3.12 -10.93
N HIS A 201 10.65 -2.13 -10.50
CA HIS A 201 9.22 -2.28 -10.19
C HIS A 201 8.43 -1.07 -10.72
N PRO A 202 7.19 -1.25 -11.23
CA PRO A 202 6.39 -0.15 -11.80
C PRO A 202 5.67 0.69 -10.74
N ALA A 203 6.44 1.34 -9.86
CA ALA A 203 5.90 2.12 -8.75
C ALA A 203 6.09 3.65 -8.90
N TYR A 204 6.89 4.11 -9.86
CA TYR A 204 7.41 5.47 -9.84
C TYR A 204 6.76 6.43 -10.84
N ASP A 205 5.68 6.04 -11.50
CA ASP A 205 5.06 6.80 -12.58
C ASP A 205 4.44 8.13 -12.10
N TYR A 206 3.94 8.17 -10.85
CA TYR A 206 3.45 9.42 -10.25
C TYR A 206 4.58 10.41 -9.95
N LEU A 207 5.74 9.93 -9.47
CA LEU A 207 6.95 10.75 -9.32
C LEU A 207 7.44 11.24 -10.69
N ALA A 208 7.52 10.34 -11.69
CA ALA A 208 7.91 10.66 -13.05
C ALA A 208 7.03 11.75 -13.64
N ARG A 209 5.71 11.60 -13.51
CA ARG A 209 4.73 12.62 -13.94
C ARG A 209 4.91 13.95 -13.22
N ARG A 210 5.11 13.92 -11.89
CA ARG A 210 5.21 15.12 -11.06
C ARG A 210 6.47 15.93 -11.36
N TYR A 211 7.60 15.25 -11.55
CA TYR A 211 8.90 15.92 -11.65
C TYR A 211 9.50 15.88 -13.06
N GLY A 212 8.78 15.32 -14.02
CA GLY A 212 9.22 15.27 -15.42
C GLY A 212 10.40 14.31 -15.65
N TRP A 213 10.43 13.19 -14.93
CA TRP A 213 11.40 12.12 -15.16
C TRP A 213 10.92 11.17 -16.27
N GLU A 214 11.87 10.49 -16.90
CA GLU A 214 11.61 9.42 -17.86
C GLU A 214 11.96 8.09 -17.19
N VAL A 215 10.97 7.37 -16.67
CA VAL A 215 11.17 6.10 -15.97
C VAL A 215 10.69 4.95 -16.84
N HIS A 216 11.57 3.95 -17.05
CA HIS A 216 11.24 2.70 -17.69
C HIS A 216 11.22 1.58 -16.67
N SER A 217 10.03 1.14 -16.31
CA SER A 217 9.83 0.08 -15.33
C SER A 217 9.91 -1.29 -15.99
N LEU A 218 10.66 -2.16 -15.33
CA LEU A 218 10.75 -3.60 -15.61
C LEU A 218 10.11 -4.36 -14.45
N ASP A 219 10.17 -5.68 -14.54
CA ASP A 219 9.79 -6.58 -13.46
C ASP A 219 10.99 -7.43 -13.07
N LEU A 220 11.74 -6.94 -12.11
CA LEU A 220 12.99 -7.55 -11.65
C LEU A 220 12.90 -7.80 -10.14
N ASP A 221 12.99 -9.06 -9.75
CA ASP A 221 13.04 -9.45 -8.35
C ASP A 221 14.43 -9.11 -7.77
N PRO A 222 14.54 -8.24 -6.77
CA PRO A 222 15.81 -7.88 -6.15
C PRO A 222 16.48 -9.07 -5.43
N GLU A 223 15.70 -10.06 -5.00
CA GLU A 223 16.19 -11.25 -4.29
C GLU A 223 16.58 -12.42 -5.23
N ALA A 224 16.36 -12.26 -6.54
CA ALA A 224 16.68 -13.26 -7.55
C ALA A 224 17.81 -12.82 -8.48
N PRO A 225 18.62 -13.75 -9.02
CA PRO A 225 19.55 -13.41 -10.09
C PRO A 225 18.81 -13.08 -11.39
N LEU A 226 19.31 -12.10 -12.14
CA LEU A 226 18.75 -11.75 -13.45
C LEU A 226 18.90 -12.92 -14.43
N SER A 227 17.84 -13.18 -15.19
CA SER A 227 17.88 -14.07 -16.35
C SER A 227 18.65 -13.41 -17.51
N GLU A 228 19.11 -14.21 -18.47
CA GLU A 228 19.77 -13.69 -19.69
C GLU A 228 18.81 -12.82 -20.53
N GLU A 229 17.50 -13.09 -20.49
CA GLU A 229 16.47 -12.30 -21.17
C GLU A 229 16.31 -10.92 -20.51
N GLN A 230 16.22 -10.88 -19.18
CA GLN A 230 16.17 -9.64 -18.41
C GLN A 230 17.44 -8.80 -18.62
N PHE A 231 18.59 -9.48 -18.68
CA PHE A 231 19.86 -8.80 -18.92
C PHE A 231 19.93 -8.18 -20.32
N ALA A 232 19.47 -8.91 -21.35
CA ALA A 232 19.39 -8.40 -22.71
C ALA A 232 18.43 -7.21 -22.86
N GLU A 233 17.33 -7.22 -22.14
CA GLU A 233 16.40 -6.10 -22.11
C GLU A 233 16.99 -4.86 -21.41
N LEU A 234 17.70 -5.05 -20.30
CA LEU A 234 18.44 -3.98 -19.62
C LEU A 234 19.52 -3.39 -20.55
N GLU A 235 20.28 -4.22 -21.28
CA GLU A 235 21.28 -3.78 -22.26
C GLU A 235 20.63 -2.95 -23.39
N ARG A 236 19.48 -3.38 -23.90
CA ARG A 236 18.73 -2.67 -24.92
C ARG A 236 18.24 -1.30 -24.41
N LEU A 237 17.67 -1.24 -23.21
CA LEU A 237 17.22 0.00 -22.58
C LEU A 237 18.40 0.92 -22.30
N ASN A 238 19.48 0.40 -21.74
CA ASN A 238 20.68 1.17 -21.44
C ASN A 238 21.25 1.82 -22.71
N GLY A 239 21.34 1.06 -23.82
CA GLY A 239 21.82 1.57 -25.10
C GLY A 239 20.90 2.63 -25.75
N SER A 240 19.59 2.63 -25.45
CA SER A 240 18.62 3.56 -26.05
C SER A 240 18.33 4.79 -25.21
N LEU A 241 18.40 4.67 -23.88
CA LEU A 241 18.01 5.72 -22.93
C LEU A 241 19.23 6.40 -22.33
N GLU A 242 20.39 5.72 -22.35
CA GLU A 242 21.59 6.17 -21.63
C GLU A 242 21.28 6.50 -20.16
N PRO A 243 20.51 5.66 -19.41
CA PRO A 243 20.23 5.88 -18.00
C PRO A 243 21.53 5.62 -17.23
N ALA A 244 21.82 6.47 -16.25
CA ALA A 244 22.96 6.23 -15.35
C ALA A 244 22.60 5.28 -14.19
N LEU A 245 21.32 5.10 -13.93
CA LEU A 245 20.82 4.48 -12.70
C LEU A 245 19.65 3.52 -12.94
N ILE A 246 19.62 2.45 -12.12
CA ILE A 246 18.44 1.62 -11.92
C ILE A 246 17.95 1.75 -10.48
N LEU A 247 16.65 2.01 -10.32
CA LEU A 247 15.97 2.07 -9.03
C LEU A 247 15.48 0.67 -8.64
N TRP A 248 15.86 0.24 -7.45
CA TRP A 248 15.41 -1.01 -6.86
C TRP A 248 14.46 -0.72 -5.70
N GLU A 249 13.36 -1.45 -5.59
CA GLU A 249 12.40 -1.33 -4.47
C GLU A 249 13.02 -1.75 -3.12
N SER A 250 13.99 -2.65 -3.14
CA SER A 250 14.80 -3.09 -2.01
C SER A 250 16.24 -3.41 -2.45
N GLU A 251 17.08 -3.87 -1.53
CA GLU A 251 18.47 -4.23 -1.85
C GLU A 251 18.53 -5.41 -2.83
N ALA A 252 19.02 -5.16 -4.03
CA ALA A 252 19.30 -6.23 -5.00
C ALA A 252 20.52 -7.06 -4.58
N LEU A 253 20.58 -8.32 -5.04
CA LEU A 253 21.71 -9.21 -4.79
C LEU A 253 23.03 -8.53 -5.16
N PRO A 254 24.09 -8.67 -4.34
CA PRO A 254 25.41 -8.09 -4.64
C PRO A 254 25.94 -8.46 -6.04
N ALA A 255 25.79 -9.73 -6.42
CA ALA A 255 26.22 -10.21 -7.74
C ALA A 255 25.43 -9.56 -8.90
N THR A 256 24.15 -9.27 -8.70
CA THR A 256 23.31 -8.56 -9.67
C THR A 256 23.83 -7.13 -9.85
N ARG A 257 24.07 -6.41 -8.75
CA ARG A 257 24.59 -5.03 -8.77
C ARG A 257 25.96 -4.95 -9.44
N GLU A 258 26.89 -5.83 -9.05
CA GLU A 258 28.24 -5.93 -9.67
C GLU A 258 28.18 -6.22 -11.18
N SER A 259 27.25 -7.09 -11.60
CA SER A 259 27.07 -7.42 -13.01
C SER A 259 26.53 -6.23 -13.81
N LEU A 260 25.57 -5.49 -13.27
CA LEU A 260 24.99 -4.31 -13.92
C LEU A 260 26.05 -3.21 -14.08
N GLU A 261 26.79 -2.92 -13.03
CA GLU A 261 27.83 -1.90 -13.07
C GLU A 261 28.97 -2.28 -14.02
N SER A 262 29.49 -3.52 -13.94
CA SER A 262 30.65 -3.94 -14.76
C SER A 262 30.33 -4.13 -16.24
N ARG A 263 29.11 -4.57 -16.59
CA ARG A 263 28.71 -4.88 -17.98
C ARG A 263 28.01 -3.74 -18.68
N LEU A 264 27.22 -2.92 -17.93
CA LEU A 264 26.33 -1.92 -18.49
C LEU A 264 26.63 -0.49 -17.99
N ASP A 265 27.59 -0.31 -17.09
CA ASP A 265 27.84 0.98 -16.41
C ASP A 265 26.55 1.54 -15.75
N LEU A 266 25.68 0.62 -15.30
CA LEU A 266 24.38 0.93 -14.71
C LEU A 266 24.43 0.76 -13.19
N ARG A 267 24.42 1.87 -12.47
CA ARG A 267 24.51 1.89 -11.01
C ARG A 267 23.16 1.63 -10.36
N SER A 268 23.17 0.85 -9.30
CA SER A 268 21.98 0.48 -8.52
C SER A 268 21.73 1.46 -7.39
N VAL A 269 20.49 1.92 -7.27
CA VAL A 269 20.00 2.79 -6.17
C VAL A 269 18.78 2.14 -5.53
N VAL A 270 18.77 1.96 -4.22
CA VAL A 270 17.55 1.56 -3.51
C VAL A 270 16.63 2.77 -3.38
N PHE A 271 15.42 2.62 -3.92
CA PHE A 271 14.36 3.59 -3.83
C PHE A 271 13.06 2.87 -3.44
N SER A 272 12.86 2.70 -2.14
CA SER A 272 11.76 1.90 -1.61
C SER A 272 10.40 2.58 -1.84
N PRO A 273 9.37 1.86 -2.33
CA PRO A 273 8.00 2.36 -2.35
C PRO A 273 7.40 2.60 -0.96
N ALA A 274 8.10 2.18 0.10
CA ALA A 274 7.68 2.28 1.49
C ALA A 274 6.39 1.50 1.83
N GLU A 275 6.02 0.52 1.02
CA GLU A 275 4.76 -0.24 1.21
C GLU A 275 4.75 -1.03 2.51
N ASN A 276 5.87 -1.66 2.83
CA ASN A 276 6.02 -2.50 4.01
C ASN A 276 7.47 -2.45 4.51
N PRO A 277 7.83 -1.45 5.34
CA PRO A 277 9.20 -1.31 5.82
C PRO A 277 9.61 -2.49 6.70
N SER A 278 10.91 -2.81 6.67
CA SER A 278 11.47 -3.89 7.47
C SER A 278 11.24 -3.69 8.98
N ALA A 279 11.29 -4.78 9.75
CA ALA A 279 11.22 -4.71 11.21
C ALA A 279 12.28 -3.78 11.80
N ALA A 280 13.46 -3.68 11.20
CA ALA A 280 14.52 -2.77 11.63
C ALA A 280 14.12 -1.29 11.44
N GLN A 281 13.53 -0.93 10.31
CA GLN A 281 13.03 0.42 10.04
C GLN A 281 11.89 0.79 11.00
N ARG A 282 10.94 -0.14 11.22
CA ARG A 282 9.84 0.05 12.19
C ARG A 282 10.37 0.22 13.62
N ALA A 283 11.36 -0.59 14.03
CA ALA A 283 11.97 -0.48 15.36
C ALA A 283 12.74 0.83 15.59
N GLN A 284 13.24 1.46 14.52
CA GLN A 284 13.86 2.77 14.53
C GLN A 284 12.85 3.91 14.51
N GLY A 285 11.56 3.61 14.41
CA GLY A 285 10.49 4.60 14.29
C GLY A 285 10.48 5.35 12.97
N ALA A 286 11.00 4.74 11.89
CA ALA A 286 10.99 5.37 10.58
C ALA A 286 9.56 5.69 10.14
N THR A 287 9.32 6.92 9.71
CA THR A 287 8.05 7.37 9.15
C THR A 287 8.07 7.26 7.62
N PHE A 288 6.90 7.32 7.00
CA PHE A 288 6.80 7.37 5.54
C PHE A 288 7.57 8.57 4.93
N PRO A 289 7.45 9.81 5.47
CA PRO A 289 8.28 10.92 4.99
C PRO A 289 9.79 10.70 5.16
N ASP A 290 10.23 10.02 6.22
CA ASP A 290 11.66 9.69 6.42
C ASP A 290 12.18 8.74 5.34
N ILE A 291 11.39 7.74 4.96
CA ILE A 291 11.76 6.81 3.88
C ILE A 291 11.85 7.56 2.54
N LEU A 292 10.89 8.41 2.21
CA LEU A 292 10.97 9.23 1.00
C LEU A 292 12.18 10.17 1.00
N ALA A 293 12.50 10.78 2.15
CA ALA A 293 13.68 11.64 2.31
C ALA A 293 14.99 10.86 2.12
N ALA A 294 15.06 9.62 2.62
CA ALA A 294 16.21 8.73 2.43
C ALA A 294 16.36 8.31 0.97
N ASN A 295 15.27 7.95 0.29
CA ASN A 295 15.24 7.65 -1.13
C ASN A 295 15.77 8.81 -1.97
N LEU A 296 15.26 10.02 -1.74
CA LEU A 296 15.71 11.21 -2.43
C LEU A 296 17.22 11.44 -2.23
N LYS A 297 17.69 11.35 -0.99
CA LYS A 297 19.12 11.51 -0.67
C LYS A 297 20.00 10.48 -1.39
N ALA A 298 19.54 9.22 -1.47
CA ALA A 298 20.27 8.17 -2.20
C ALA A 298 20.35 8.46 -3.70
N LEU A 299 19.24 8.91 -4.29
CA LEU A 299 19.17 9.27 -5.70
C LEU A 299 20.03 10.51 -6.02
N GLU A 300 20.00 11.55 -5.17
CA GLU A 300 20.85 12.74 -5.29
C GLU A 300 22.34 12.36 -5.27
N ALA A 301 22.75 11.52 -4.31
CA ALA A 301 24.14 11.07 -4.19
C ALA A 301 24.59 10.32 -5.46
N ALA A 302 23.76 9.38 -5.93
CA ALA A 302 24.07 8.60 -7.11
C ALA A 302 24.14 9.45 -8.41
N LEU A 303 23.33 10.48 -8.55
CA LEU A 303 23.37 11.41 -9.70
C LEU A 303 24.57 12.38 -9.62
N GLY A 304 25.05 12.68 -8.42
CA GLY A 304 26.21 13.57 -8.18
C GLY A 304 27.58 12.91 -8.38
N GLU A 305 27.67 11.60 -8.33
CA GLU A 305 28.89 10.81 -8.57
C GLU A 305 29.07 10.66 -10.09
N LYS A 306 29.93 11.50 -10.68
CA LYS A 306 30.33 11.46 -12.11
C LYS A 306 31.71 10.79 -12.24
#